data_7ef1727e69addd03b81a420ed38aa4bd
#
_entry.id   7ef1727e69addd03b81a420ed38aa4bd
#
_cell.length_a   1.000
_cell.length_b   1.000
_cell.length_c   1.000
_cell.angle_alpha   90.00
_cell.angle_beta   90.00
_cell.angle_gamma   90.00
#
_symmetry.space_group_name_H-M   'P 1'
#
loop_
_entity.id
_entity.type
_entity.pdbx_description
1 polymer ?
#
loop_
_entity_poly.entity_id
_entity_poly.type
_entity_poly.pdbx_seq_one_letter_code
_entity_poly.pdbx_strand_id
1 'polypeptide(L)'
;MPPRLVNSLTFETMLNRLKISLILAPLALTMLVGVYIYSLWSEERERRAEIPFDATKVMNRDLLKFHQKRGSFPEKLEDLEGVVWEKKERNYVSNGRSMVHRNYFYLYSKINPHRFTLWAVPVGKVRDEASTLFLVGGPSSDRTWKGPALPISDVESLRPAPSPHSLNSLGLVEQQKASAGLKSR
;
A
#
# COMPACT_ATOMS: atom_id res chain seq x y z
N MET A 1 -70.62 4.73 42.94
CA MET A 1 -69.27 5.15 42.46
C MET A 1 -68.49 3.90 42.08
N PRO A 2 -68.16 3.65 40.80
CA PRO A 2 -67.31 2.52 40.42
C PRO A 2 -65.81 2.87 40.52
N PRO A 3 -64.93 1.92 40.88
CA PRO A 3 -63.51 2.19 41.05
C PRO A 3 -62.83 2.26 39.73
N ARG A 4 -61.78 3.11 39.66
CA ARG A 4 -60.87 3.37 38.53
C ARG A 4 -60.08 2.14 38.16
N LEU A 5 -60.42 1.45 37.05
CA LEU A 5 -59.70 0.35 36.41
C LEU A 5 -58.77 0.83 35.27
N VAL A 6 -58.32 2.08 35.29
CA VAL A 6 -57.65 2.69 34.13
C VAL A 6 -56.12 2.63 34.24
N ASN A 7 -55.54 2.26 35.38
CA ASN A 7 -54.09 2.42 35.60
C ASN A 7 -53.23 1.15 35.42
N SER A 8 -53.79 -0.05 35.26
CA SER A 8 -52.99 -1.27 35.14
C SER A 8 -52.43 -1.53 33.72
N LEU A 9 -53.23 -1.23 32.71
CA LEU A 9 -52.86 -1.42 31.31
C LEU A 9 -51.72 -0.48 30.84
N THR A 10 -51.68 0.75 31.37
CA THR A 10 -50.62 1.71 31.05
C THR A 10 -49.27 1.35 31.71
N PHE A 11 -49.31 0.75 32.88
CA PHE A 11 -48.11 0.35 33.61
C PHE A 11 -47.41 -0.89 32.96
N GLU A 12 -48.16 -1.89 32.55
CA GLU A 12 -47.63 -3.06 31.85
C GLU A 12 -47.02 -2.71 30.46
N THR A 13 -47.69 -1.83 29.73
CA THR A 13 -47.15 -1.36 28.42
C THR A 13 -45.89 -0.54 28.59
N MET A 14 -45.74 0.28 29.62
CA MET A 14 -44.52 0.99 29.97
C MET A 14 -43.41 0.02 30.38
N LEU A 15 -43.71 -0.97 31.20
CA LEU A 15 -42.73 -1.96 31.66
C LEU A 15 -42.18 -2.84 30.51
N ASN A 16 -43.03 -3.21 29.55
CA ASN A 16 -42.62 -3.95 28.34
C ASN A 16 -41.79 -3.09 27.40
N ARG A 17 -42.12 -1.82 27.23
CA ARG A 17 -41.28 -0.88 26.44
C ARG A 17 -39.90 -0.68 27.06
N LEU A 18 -39.83 -0.56 28.40
CA LEU A 18 -38.55 -0.48 29.14
C LEU A 18 -37.71 -1.76 28.99
N LYS A 19 -38.32 -2.94 29.09
CA LYS A 19 -37.62 -4.20 28.88
C LYS A 19 -37.09 -4.36 27.46
N ILE A 20 -37.86 -3.98 26.45
CA ILE A 20 -37.46 -4.02 25.04
C ILE A 20 -36.32 -3.01 24.78
N SER A 21 -36.39 -1.79 25.31
CA SER A 21 -35.33 -0.80 25.13
C SER A 21 -34.03 -1.20 25.84
N LEU A 22 -34.13 -1.90 26.99
CA LEU A 22 -32.95 -2.37 27.75
C LEU A 22 -32.20 -3.49 27.03
N ILE A 23 -32.84 -4.25 26.13
CA ILE A 23 -32.24 -5.29 25.31
C ILE A 23 -31.75 -4.71 23.97
N LEU A 24 -32.52 -3.81 23.35
CA LEU A 24 -32.19 -3.23 22.06
C LEU A 24 -31.05 -2.22 22.12
N ALA A 25 -30.94 -1.46 23.21
CA ALA A 25 -29.87 -0.47 23.37
C ALA A 25 -28.44 -1.10 23.37
N PRO A 26 -28.15 -2.15 24.17
CA PRO A 26 -26.84 -2.78 24.11
C PRO A 26 -26.59 -3.49 22.78
N LEU A 27 -27.63 -4.06 22.14
CA LEU A 27 -27.48 -4.69 20.83
C LEU A 27 -27.13 -3.67 19.74
N ALA A 28 -27.77 -2.50 19.74
CA ALA A 28 -27.45 -1.40 18.84
C ALA A 28 -26.04 -0.87 19.11
N LEU A 29 -25.63 -0.76 20.36
CA LEU A 29 -24.29 -0.32 20.74
C LEU A 29 -23.22 -1.31 20.26
N THR A 30 -23.45 -2.62 20.44
CA THR A 30 -22.50 -3.65 19.96
C THR A 30 -22.39 -3.67 18.44
N MET A 31 -23.49 -3.47 17.71
CA MET A 31 -23.45 -3.31 16.25
C MET A 31 -22.65 -2.06 15.83
N LEU A 32 -22.88 -0.93 16.47
CA LEU A 32 -22.14 0.31 16.18
C LEU A 32 -20.64 0.16 16.44
N VAL A 33 -20.27 -0.46 17.56
CA VAL A 33 -18.87 -0.75 17.88
C VAL A 33 -18.27 -1.72 16.86
N GLY A 34 -19.02 -2.75 16.46
CA GLY A 34 -18.58 -3.71 15.42
C GLY A 34 -18.34 -3.04 14.07
N VAL A 35 -19.25 -2.18 13.61
CA VAL A 35 -19.11 -1.40 12.39
C VAL A 35 -17.90 -0.44 12.48
N TYR A 36 -17.73 0.23 13.62
CA TYR A 36 -16.60 1.13 13.84
C TYR A 36 -15.26 0.39 13.81
N ILE A 37 -15.15 -0.74 14.50
CA ILE A 37 -13.93 -1.59 14.46
C ILE A 37 -13.67 -2.07 13.02
N TYR A 38 -14.70 -2.51 12.31
CA TYR A 38 -14.59 -2.97 10.94
C TYR A 38 -14.10 -1.84 10.01
N SER A 39 -14.61 -0.61 10.16
CA SER A 39 -14.17 0.54 9.36
C SER A 39 -12.70 0.87 9.62
N LEU A 40 -12.25 0.86 10.88
CA LEU A 40 -10.84 1.07 11.23
C LEU A 40 -9.94 -0.01 10.61
N TRP A 41 -10.39 -1.26 10.59
CA TRP A 41 -9.63 -2.36 9.99
C TRP A 41 -9.57 -2.26 8.46
N SER A 42 -10.65 -1.82 7.82
CA SER A 42 -10.68 -1.64 6.37
C SER A 42 -9.78 -0.48 5.93
N GLU A 43 -9.83 0.66 6.62
CA GLU A 43 -8.94 1.80 6.36
C GLU A 43 -7.46 1.45 6.56
N GLU A 44 -7.16 0.68 7.61
CA GLU A 44 -5.77 0.23 7.85
C GLU A 44 -5.29 -0.75 6.77
N ARG A 45 -6.17 -1.63 6.25
CA ARG A 45 -5.85 -2.51 5.11
C ARG A 45 -5.58 -1.71 3.84
N GLU A 46 -6.45 -0.76 3.51
CA GLU A 46 -6.27 0.11 2.34
C GLU A 46 -4.97 0.92 2.46
N ARG A 47 -4.72 1.51 3.62
CA ARG A 47 -3.48 2.24 3.87
C ARG A 47 -2.23 1.36 3.75
N ARG A 48 -2.28 0.12 4.23
CA ARG A 48 -1.17 -0.84 4.07
C ARG A 48 -0.97 -1.25 2.62
N ALA A 49 -2.04 -1.41 1.85
CA ALA A 49 -1.97 -1.72 0.42
C ALA A 49 -1.41 -0.57 -0.41
N GLU A 50 -1.56 0.69 0.04
CA GLU A 50 -1.02 1.88 -0.63
C GLU A 50 0.45 2.18 -0.27
N ILE A 51 0.95 1.73 0.89
CA ILE A 51 2.33 1.95 1.32
C ILE A 51 3.37 1.63 0.23
N PRO A 52 3.26 0.52 -0.53
CA PRO A 52 4.23 0.22 -1.59
C PRO A 52 4.19 1.22 -2.74
N PHE A 53 3.01 1.70 -3.12
CA PHE A 53 2.88 2.71 -4.16
C PHE A 53 3.56 4.01 -3.75
N ASP A 54 3.34 4.45 -2.52
CA ASP A 54 3.94 5.69 -2.03
C ASP A 54 5.45 5.53 -1.84
N ALA A 55 5.91 4.40 -1.30
CA ALA A 55 7.34 4.13 -1.18
C ALA A 55 8.03 4.04 -2.55
N THR A 56 7.38 3.41 -3.55
CA THR A 56 7.91 3.35 -4.91
C THR A 56 7.91 4.72 -5.58
N LYS A 57 6.89 5.54 -5.37
CA LYS A 57 6.85 6.94 -5.84
C LYS A 57 7.96 7.79 -5.21
N VAL A 58 8.19 7.64 -3.90
CA VAL A 58 9.29 8.34 -3.21
C VAL A 58 10.63 7.90 -3.77
N MET A 59 10.86 6.60 -3.94
CA MET A 59 12.08 6.07 -4.52
C MET A 59 12.31 6.56 -5.95
N ASN A 60 11.28 6.53 -6.79
CA ASN A 60 11.33 7.05 -8.16
C ASN A 60 11.69 8.54 -8.19
N ARG A 61 11.04 9.34 -7.35
CA ARG A 61 11.33 10.78 -7.22
C ARG A 61 12.79 11.02 -6.81
N ASP A 62 13.31 10.24 -5.89
CA ASP A 62 14.67 10.42 -5.38
C ASP A 62 15.71 9.96 -6.42
N LEU A 63 15.44 8.91 -7.19
CA LEU A 63 16.23 8.50 -8.34
C LEU A 63 16.25 9.59 -9.44
N LEU A 64 15.09 10.21 -9.72
CA LEU A 64 14.99 11.34 -10.66
C LEU A 64 15.77 12.56 -10.18
N LYS A 65 15.73 12.89 -8.88
CA LYS A 65 16.56 13.97 -8.30
C LYS A 65 18.05 13.68 -8.43
N PHE A 66 18.48 12.44 -8.24
CA PHE A 66 19.86 12.05 -8.46
C PHE A 66 20.26 12.24 -9.92
N HIS A 67 19.42 11.78 -10.86
CA HIS A 67 19.66 11.96 -12.29
C HIS A 67 19.75 13.45 -12.66
N GLN A 68 18.88 14.30 -12.12
CA GLN A 68 18.94 15.75 -12.34
C GLN A 68 20.27 16.37 -11.88
N LYS A 69 20.82 15.89 -10.75
CA LYS A 69 22.07 16.39 -10.19
C LYS A 69 23.32 15.84 -10.89
N ARG A 70 23.27 14.62 -11.41
CA ARG A 70 24.44 13.89 -11.91
C ARG A 70 24.42 13.59 -13.41
N GLY A 71 23.30 13.86 -14.10
CA GLY A 71 23.12 13.58 -15.54
C GLY A 71 22.88 12.08 -15.86
N SER A 72 22.96 11.20 -14.88
CA SER A 72 22.73 9.77 -15.03
C SER A 72 22.11 9.18 -13.77
N PHE A 73 21.42 8.05 -13.90
CA PHE A 73 20.96 7.29 -12.73
C PHE A 73 22.15 6.64 -11.99
N PRO A 74 22.02 6.40 -10.68
CA PRO A 74 23.08 5.79 -9.87
C PRO A 74 23.36 4.35 -10.32
N GLU A 75 24.55 3.82 -10.04
CA GLU A 75 24.86 2.41 -10.28
C GLU A 75 24.16 1.48 -9.27
N LYS A 76 23.98 1.98 -8.05
CA LYS A 76 23.38 1.26 -6.93
C LYS A 76 22.61 2.21 -6.03
N LEU A 77 21.68 1.68 -5.21
CA LEU A 77 20.86 2.51 -4.29
C LEU A 77 21.70 3.25 -3.26
N GLU A 78 22.82 2.66 -2.85
CA GLU A 78 23.76 3.28 -1.90
C GLU A 78 24.33 4.62 -2.42
N ASP A 79 24.45 4.80 -3.73
CA ASP A 79 24.97 6.04 -4.34
C ASP A 79 24.05 7.25 -4.13
N LEU A 80 22.79 7.02 -3.73
CA LEU A 80 21.87 8.10 -3.36
C LEU A 80 22.30 8.80 -2.06
N GLU A 81 23.09 8.11 -1.21
CA GLU A 81 23.55 8.68 0.05
C GLU A 81 24.57 9.80 -0.16
N GLY A 82 24.36 10.89 0.54
CA GLY A 82 25.18 12.10 0.39
C GLY A 82 24.87 12.94 -0.84
N VAL A 83 23.97 12.47 -1.74
CA VAL A 83 23.52 13.23 -2.91
C VAL A 83 22.06 13.63 -2.79
N VAL A 84 21.19 12.69 -2.49
CA VAL A 84 19.74 12.88 -2.33
C VAL A 84 19.30 12.49 -0.93
N TRP A 85 19.87 11.43 -0.40
CA TRP A 85 19.60 10.96 0.95
C TRP A 85 20.69 11.45 1.91
N GLU A 86 20.29 11.71 3.16
CA GLU A 86 21.23 11.87 4.25
C GLU A 86 21.97 10.55 4.49
N LYS A 87 23.25 10.64 4.83
CA LYS A 87 24.03 9.46 5.24
C LYS A 87 23.43 8.87 6.52
N LYS A 88 22.92 7.65 6.41
CA LYS A 88 22.37 6.86 7.51
C LYS A 88 22.82 5.42 7.33
N GLU A 89 22.98 4.73 8.46
CA GLU A 89 23.16 3.27 8.38
C GLU A 89 21.90 2.62 7.79
N ARG A 90 22.02 2.05 6.62
CA ARG A 90 21.00 1.26 5.95
C ARG A 90 21.56 -0.13 5.65
N ASN A 91 20.68 -1.13 5.79
CA ASN A 91 21.05 -2.51 5.47
C ASN A 91 20.95 -2.74 3.96
N TYR A 92 22.02 -2.38 3.25
CA TYR A 92 22.15 -2.72 1.83
C TYR A 92 22.63 -4.16 1.68
N VAL A 93 22.11 -4.84 0.67
CA VAL A 93 22.54 -6.17 0.24
C VAL A 93 22.77 -6.16 -1.28
N SER A 94 23.26 -7.27 -1.85
CA SER A 94 23.53 -7.38 -3.29
C SER A 94 24.43 -6.26 -3.80
N ASN A 95 25.52 -6.00 -3.06
CA ASN A 95 26.52 -4.98 -3.39
C ASN A 95 25.92 -3.55 -3.52
N GLY A 96 25.02 -3.17 -2.62
CA GLY A 96 24.37 -1.86 -2.57
C GLY A 96 23.20 -1.65 -3.53
N ARG A 97 22.82 -2.68 -4.32
CA ARG A 97 21.71 -2.60 -5.26
C ARG A 97 20.36 -2.88 -4.65
N SER A 98 20.31 -3.57 -3.53
CA SER A 98 19.07 -3.88 -2.83
C SER A 98 19.11 -3.46 -1.37
N MET A 99 17.93 -3.24 -0.80
CA MET A 99 17.75 -2.93 0.61
C MET A 99 16.36 -3.36 1.09
N VAL A 100 16.24 -3.60 2.39
CA VAL A 100 14.94 -3.79 3.04
C VAL A 100 14.55 -2.51 3.77
N HIS A 101 13.38 -1.99 3.47
CA HIS A 101 12.83 -0.82 4.14
C HIS A 101 11.30 -0.95 4.28
N ARG A 102 10.77 -0.70 5.48
CA ARG A 102 9.31 -0.71 5.77
C ARG A 102 8.58 -1.97 5.27
N ASN A 103 9.13 -3.16 5.54
CA ASN A 103 8.58 -4.44 5.12
C ASN A 103 8.53 -4.66 3.59
N TYR A 104 9.37 -3.97 2.85
CA TYR A 104 9.61 -4.20 1.43
C TYR A 104 11.08 -4.43 1.16
N PHE A 105 11.33 -5.42 0.32
CA PHE A 105 12.63 -5.63 -0.31
C PHE A 105 12.63 -4.86 -1.63
N TYR A 106 13.59 -3.96 -1.78
CA TYR A 106 13.82 -3.19 -3.00
C TYR A 106 15.02 -3.73 -3.73
N LEU A 107 14.86 -4.04 -5.02
CA LEU A 107 15.96 -4.39 -5.90
C LEU A 107 16.00 -3.40 -7.08
N TYR A 108 17.10 -2.69 -7.16
CA TYR A 108 17.35 -1.68 -8.17
C TYR A 108 18.31 -2.21 -9.23
N SER A 109 18.08 -1.84 -10.49
CA SER A 109 19.01 -2.11 -11.58
C SER A 109 19.03 -0.94 -12.55
N LYS A 110 20.20 -0.38 -12.78
CA LYS A 110 20.45 0.60 -13.85
C LYS A 110 20.46 -0.15 -15.18
N ILE A 111 19.67 0.29 -16.14
CA ILE A 111 19.62 -0.26 -17.49
C ILE A 111 20.57 0.52 -18.41
N ASN A 112 20.53 1.85 -18.30
CA ASN A 112 21.40 2.78 -18.99
C ASN A 112 21.41 4.13 -18.23
N PRO A 113 22.18 5.15 -18.67
CA PRO A 113 22.24 6.43 -17.96
C PRO A 113 20.87 7.10 -17.72
N HIS A 114 19.87 6.79 -18.56
CA HIS A 114 18.54 7.44 -18.52
C HIS A 114 17.39 6.48 -18.22
N ARG A 115 17.67 5.21 -17.87
CA ARG A 115 16.65 4.22 -17.53
C ARG A 115 17.10 3.29 -16.42
N PHE A 116 16.15 2.95 -15.55
CA PHE A 116 16.34 2.00 -14.47
C PHE A 116 15.12 1.11 -14.30
N THR A 117 15.28 0.05 -13.55
CA THR A 117 14.20 -0.77 -13.03
C THR A 117 14.28 -0.85 -11.51
N LEU A 118 13.12 -0.96 -10.88
CA LEU A 118 12.99 -1.08 -9.43
C LEU A 118 11.90 -2.09 -9.10
N TRP A 119 12.26 -3.11 -8.37
CA TRP A 119 11.34 -4.02 -7.72
C TRP A 119 11.06 -3.57 -6.30
N ALA A 120 9.81 -3.71 -5.85
CA ALA A 120 9.39 -3.59 -4.48
C ALA A 120 8.58 -4.83 -4.11
N VAL A 121 9.16 -5.72 -3.35
CA VAL A 121 8.61 -7.03 -2.98
C VAL A 121 8.23 -6.99 -1.50
N PRO A 122 6.98 -7.30 -1.12
CA PRO A 122 6.58 -7.32 0.27
C PRO A 122 7.25 -8.46 1.02
N VAL A 123 7.73 -8.18 2.24
CA VAL A 123 8.42 -9.14 3.11
C VAL A 123 7.83 -9.14 4.53
N GLY A 124 8.09 -10.20 5.29
CA GLY A 124 7.62 -10.31 6.66
C GLY A 124 6.09 -10.39 6.77
N LYS A 125 5.53 -9.75 7.78
CA LYS A 125 4.10 -9.85 8.13
C LYS A 125 3.14 -9.26 7.10
N VAL A 126 3.62 -8.38 6.20
CA VAL A 126 2.77 -7.74 5.19
C VAL A 126 2.72 -8.52 3.87
N ARG A 127 3.46 -9.61 3.76
CA ARG A 127 3.59 -10.37 2.51
C ARG A 127 2.26 -10.87 1.98
N ASP A 128 1.39 -11.36 2.86
CA ASP A 128 0.12 -11.96 2.46
C ASP A 128 -0.97 -10.93 2.11
N GLU A 129 -0.77 -9.67 2.50
CA GLU A 129 -1.74 -8.59 2.32
C GLU A 129 -1.30 -7.56 1.27
N ALA A 130 -0.05 -7.61 0.82
CA ALA A 130 0.54 -6.59 -0.02
C ALA A 130 0.98 -7.14 -1.38
N SER A 131 1.10 -6.24 -2.35
CA SER A 131 1.43 -6.58 -3.74
C SER A 131 2.90 -6.32 -4.04
N THR A 132 3.48 -7.13 -4.92
CA THR A 132 4.74 -6.81 -5.57
C THR A 132 4.52 -5.72 -6.61
N LEU A 133 5.44 -4.76 -6.65
CA LEU A 133 5.50 -3.72 -7.68
C LEU A 133 6.79 -3.85 -8.48
N PHE A 134 6.68 -3.61 -9.77
CA PHE A 134 7.80 -3.45 -10.67
C PHE A 134 7.67 -2.13 -11.41
N LEU A 135 8.70 -1.32 -11.36
CA LEU A 135 8.78 -0.01 -12.00
C LEU A 135 9.89 0.02 -13.04
N VAL A 136 9.57 0.50 -14.22
CA VAL A 136 10.55 0.94 -15.22
C VAL A 136 10.50 2.46 -15.24
N GLY A 137 11.56 3.11 -14.79
CA GLY A 137 11.61 4.56 -14.65
C GLY A 137 12.61 5.23 -15.60
N GLY A 138 12.32 6.49 -15.92
CA GLY A 138 13.18 7.38 -16.71
C GLY A 138 12.73 8.83 -16.60
N PRO A 139 13.50 9.81 -17.14
CA PRO A 139 13.17 11.24 -17.01
C PRO A 139 11.82 11.64 -17.61
N SER A 140 11.38 10.97 -18.66
CA SER A 140 10.17 11.31 -19.42
C SER A 140 9.03 10.33 -19.28
N SER A 141 9.26 9.14 -18.72
CA SER A 141 8.22 8.12 -18.63
C SER A 141 8.53 7.12 -17.51
N ASP A 142 7.48 6.69 -16.85
CA ASP A 142 7.49 5.59 -15.91
C ASP A 142 6.34 4.63 -16.26
N ARG A 143 6.59 3.34 -16.13
CA ARG A 143 5.61 2.27 -16.26
C ARG A 143 5.69 1.40 -15.02
N THR A 144 4.54 1.06 -14.46
CA THR A 144 4.45 0.28 -13.22
C THR A 144 3.57 -0.94 -13.44
N TRP A 145 4.00 -2.07 -12.93
CA TRP A 145 3.24 -3.31 -12.85
C TRP A 145 2.98 -3.66 -11.40
N LYS A 146 1.83 -4.23 -11.13
CA LYS A 146 1.40 -4.69 -9.82
C LYS A 146 0.91 -6.13 -9.92
N GLY A 147 1.23 -6.95 -8.92
CA GLY A 147 0.78 -8.34 -8.87
C GLY A 147 0.90 -8.97 -7.49
N PRO A 148 0.73 -10.29 -7.40
CA PRO A 148 0.83 -11.01 -6.13
C PRO A 148 2.19 -10.84 -5.47
N ALA A 149 2.28 -11.14 -4.17
CA ALA A 149 3.54 -11.17 -3.46
C ALA A 149 4.46 -12.27 -4.02
N LEU A 150 5.53 -11.88 -4.69
CA LEU A 150 6.51 -12.81 -5.25
C LEU A 150 7.56 -13.21 -4.20
N PRO A 151 8.18 -14.40 -4.30
CA PRO A 151 9.41 -14.73 -3.60
C PRO A 151 10.56 -13.82 -4.06
N ILE A 152 11.44 -13.44 -3.14
CA ILE A 152 12.63 -12.64 -3.48
C ILE A 152 13.52 -13.38 -4.46
N SER A 153 13.71 -14.71 -4.27
CA SER A 153 14.49 -15.57 -5.15
C SER A 153 14.04 -15.50 -6.61
N ASP A 154 12.74 -15.43 -6.84
CA ASP A 154 12.18 -15.37 -8.19
C ASP A 154 12.55 -14.04 -8.85
N VAL A 155 12.44 -12.94 -8.09
CA VAL A 155 12.78 -11.60 -8.57
C VAL A 155 14.29 -11.45 -8.82
N GLU A 156 15.14 -11.98 -7.96
CA GLU A 156 16.59 -11.94 -8.11
C GLU A 156 17.08 -12.78 -9.30
N SER A 157 16.36 -13.84 -9.66
CA SER A 157 16.68 -14.70 -10.80
C SER A 157 16.32 -14.06 -12.16
N LEU A 158 15.48 -13.02 -12.16
CA LEU A 158 15.06 -12.35 -13.38
C LEU A 158 16.16 -11.45 -13.95
N ARG A 159 16.10 -11.26 -15.25
CA ARG A 159 16.93 -10.24 -15.92
C ARG A 159 16.57 -8.84 -15.38
N PRO A 160 17.52 -7.91 -15.35
CA PRO A 160 17.26 -6.54 -14.89
C PRO A 160 16.10 -5.85 -15.59
N ALA A 161 15.86 -6.15 -16.87
CA ALA A 161 14.74 -5.64 -17.65
C ALA A 161 13.91 -6.82 -18.20
N PRO A 162 13.01 -7.41 -17.40
CA PRO A 162 12.13 -8.48 -17.87
C PRO A 162 11.16 -7.97 -18.93
N SER A 163 10.78 -8.87 -19.85
CA SER A 163 9.78 -8.53 -20.86
C SER A 163 8.39 -8.39 -20.24
N PRO A 164 7.46 -7.63 -20.85
CA PRO A 164 6.06 -7.59 -20.40
C PRO A 164 5.41 -8.98 -20.32
N HIS A 165 5.77 -9.87 -21.24
CA HIS A 165 5.28 -11.25 -21.20
C HIS A 165 5.77 -12.01 -19.95
N SER A 166 7.05 -11.85 -19.58
CA SER A 166 7.58 -12.45 -18.35
C SER A 166 6.94 -11.87 -17.08
N LEU A 167 6.60 -10.57 -17.08
CA LEU A 167 5.89 -9.95 -15.97
C LEU A 167 4.45 -10.50 -15.85
N ASN A 168 3.76 -10.64 -16.98
CA ASN A 168 2.42 -11.20 -17.01
C ASN A 168 2.38 -12.68 -16.58
N SER A 169 3.38 -13.48 -16.94
CA SER A 169 3.47 -14.87 -16.48
C SER A 169 3.68 -15.01 -14.95
N LEU A 170 4.20 -13.98 -14.32
CA LEU A 170 4.29 -13.86 -12.85
C LEU A 170 3.02 -13.27 -12.21
N GLY A 171 1.98 -13.02 -12.99
CA GLY A 171 0.73 -12.42 -12.52
C GLY A 171 0.79 -10.90 -12.29
N LEU A 172 1.83 -10.22 -12.81
CA LEU A 172 1.89 -8.76 -12.73
C LEU A 172 1.14 -8.14 -13.91
N VAL A 173 0.30 -7.15 -13.58
CA VAL A 173 -0.50 -6.40 -14.56
C VAL A 173 -0.01 -4.97 -14.61
N GLU A 174 0.16 -4.44 -15.82
CA GLU A 174 0.57 -3.04 -16.01
C GLU A 174 -0.53 -2.10 -15.50
N GLN A 175 -0.12 -1.16 -14.65
CA GLN A 175 -1.00 -0.13 -14.15
C GLN A 175 -1.04 1.02 -15.15
N GLN A 176 -2.20 1.25 -15.74
CA GLN A 176 -2.38 2.46 -16.55
C GLN A 176 -2.27 3.68 -15.62
N LYS A 177 -1.40 4.62 -15.98
CA LYS A 177 -1.43 5.94 -15.36
C LYS A 177 -2.84 6.50 -15.54
N ALA A 178 -3.57 6.70 -14.44
CA ALA A 178 -4.80 7.47 -14.52
C ALA A 178 -4.42 8.80 -15.20
N SER A 179 -4.83 8.97 -16.44
CA SER A 179 -4.69 10.23 -17.14
C SER A 179 -5.39 11.26 -16.26
N ALA A 180 -4.61 12.15 -15.63
CA ALA A 180 -5.14 13.29 -14.92
C ALA A 180 -5.98 14.04 -15.97
N GLY A 181 -7.29 13.81 -15.90
CA GLY A 181 -8.24 14.44 -16.81
C GLY A 181 -8.00 15.94 -16.72
N LEU A 182 -7.49 16.52 -17.80
CA LEU A 182 -7.54 17.94 -18.01
C LEU A 182 -9.01 18.33 -17.91
N LYS A 183 -9.44 18.80 -16.73
CA LYS A 183 -10.62 19.63 -16.65
C LYS A 183 -10.26 20.96 -17.28
N SER A 184 -10.47 21.04 -18.60
CA SER A 184 -10.62 22.32 -19.26
C SER A 184 -11.83 23.04 -18.64
N ARG A 185 -11.57 24.10 -17.94
CA ARG A 185 -12.51 25.18 -17.66
C ARG A 185 -11.91 26.46 -18.17
#